data_cd35cd44919f8757bf44ce6cacc45b66
#
_entry.id   cd35cd44919f8757bf44ce6cacc45b66
#
_cell.length_a   1.000
_cell.length_b   1.000
_cell.length_c   1.000
_cell.angle_alpha   90.00
_cell.angle_beta   90.00
_cell.angle_gamma   90.00
#
_symmetry.space_group_name_H-M   'P 1'
#
loop_
_entity.id
_entity.type
_entity.pdbx_description
1 polymer ?
#
loop_
_entity_poly.entity_id
_entity_poly.type
_entity_poly.pdbx_seq_one_letter_code
_entity_poly.pdbx_strand_id
1 'polypeptide(L)'
;MMPDGGAGYRNMAQRISQCLMSAMHKHALHFSEINFRNLVNTIFATIHRALQHAFIPLLEEDSAPDINENVYAAAHYLAELLEAQFDIRLPEPEVLFLALNIAGKCNYSSADREDENVVIAPEIMALVDDMLESIYESFKLDYGTNFLLRMNLGQHLVAMDIRLRYGMPIENPLLCEVQKHYSLAYALAEQAAIPLHRHYGRNVSEDEIGFLAYIFQLTLEQERKGFEKKNVLVVCSSGGASSRLIAYRFEEEFSKYLDNIEVCDVFHLEQYDFSKIDYIFSTVPIHQKVNVPIIRVEDFLNQSSMRVVQSILEGSSADFLSAYYQPELFFPHVEGRTKEEAIFNLCTQIDRVMSLPQGFYSAVLKREELARTDFCPLVAFPHAYKVLSEKTFVAVGILDEPIRWVENDVQVLLLISIADGEHPELQKFYLSITSFMQDTARVKSLIQCRDYPWFMRLLCGENGGSRENNTQKQNSKTQKEYESL
;
A
#
# COMPACT_ATOMS: atom_id res chain seq x y z
N MET A 1 -36.52 8.45 33.42
CA MET A 1 -37.47 8.87 32.36
C MET A 1 -36.56 9.16 31.12
N MET A 2 -36.54 8.27 30.13
CA MET A 2 -35.77 8.55 28.90
C MET A 2 -36.52 9.65 28.10
N PRO A 3 -35.83 10.72 27.69
CA PRO A 3 -36.43 11.68 26.78
C PRO A 3 -36.58 11.03 25.38
N ASP A 4 -37.62 11.44 24.66
CA ASP A 4 -37.94 10.98 23.30
C ASP A 4 -36.70 10.86 22.40
N GLY A 5 -36.51 9.67 21.85
CA GLY A 5 -35.27 9.07 21.39
C GLY A 5 -34.50 9.71 20.22
N GLY A 6 -34.69 10.96 19.87
CA GLY A 6 -33.92 11.63 18.83
C GLY A 6 -33.53 13.08 19.12
N ALA A 7 -34.44 13.83 19.72
CA ALA A 7 -34.21 15.27 20.03
C ALA A 7 -33.34 15.44 21.28
N GLY A 8 -33.53 14.59 22.31
CA GLY A 8 -32.75 14.59 23.53
C GLY A 8 -31.28 14.21 23.33
N TYR A 9 -31.00 13.20 22.49
CA TYR A 9 -29.65 12.79 22.13
C TYR A 9 -28.90 13.89 21.38
N ARG A 10 -29.55 14.53 20.37
CA ARG A 10 -28.92 15.62 19.60
C ARG A 10 -28.56 16.81 20.46
N ASN A 11 -29.45 17.21 21.40
CA ASN A 11 -29.17 18.31 22.33
C ASN A 11 -27.98 17.99 23.26
N MET A 12 -27.94 16.76 23.81
CA MET A 12 -26.85 16.34 24.67
C MET A 12 -25.53 16.25 23.91
N ALA A 13 -25.50 15.66 22.71
CA ALA A 13 -24.32 15.60 21.86
C ALA A 13 -23.80 16.99 21.48
N GLN A 14 -24.68 17.97 21.22
CA GLN A 14 -24.29 19.34 20.95
C GLN A 14 -23.63 20.01 22.15
N ARG A 15 -24.18 19.82 23.37
CA ARG A 15 -23.59 20.34 24.63
C ARG A 15 -22.24 19.73 24.89
N ILE A 16 -22.09 18.40 24.72
CA ILE A 16 -20.81 17.70 24.84
C ILE A 16 -19.80 18.24 23.83
N SER A 17 -20.21 18.41 22.57
CA SER A 17 -19.34 18.96 21.52
C SER A 17 -18.82 20.35 21.87
N GLN A 18 -19.62 21.21 22.50
CA GLN A 18 -19.21 22.53 22.95
C GLN A 18 -18.16 22.45 24.06
N CYS A 19 -18.34 21.58 25.05
CA CYS A 19 -17.34 21.37 26.12
C CYS A 19 -16.03 20.83 25.54
N LEU A 20 -16.09 19.83 24.64
CA LEU A 20 -14.93 19.26 24.00
C LEU A 20 -14.17 20.28 23.12
N MET A 21 -14.88 21.06 22.30
CA MET A 21 -14.27 22.14 21.50
C MET A 21 -13.60 23.21 22.39
N SER A 22 -14.19 23.55 23.53
CA SER A 22 -13.58 24.50 24.48
C SER A 22 -12.26 23.95 25.05
N ALA A 23 -12.24 22.65 25.42
CA ALA A 23 -11.02 22.01 25.91
C ALA A 23 -9.94 21.91 24.82
N MET A 24 -10.35 21.55 23.58
CA MET A 24 -9.45 21.50 22.42
C MET A 24 -8.80 22.87 22.18
N HIS A 25 -9.60 23.92 22.13
CA HIS A 25 -9.09 25.26 21.88
C HIS A 25 -8.14 25.74 22.97
N LYS A 26 -8.50 25.52 24.24
CA LYS A 26 -7.67 25.96 25.38
C LYS A 26 -6.32 25.25 25.45
N HIS A 27 -6.28 23.96 25.09
CA HIS A 27 -5.10 23.12 25.20
C HIS A 27 -4.44 22.80 23.85
N ALA A 28 -4.84 23.49 22.78
CA ALA A 28 -4.34 23.31 21.41
C ALA A 28 -4.35 21.82 20.94
N LEU A 29 -5.43 21.08 21.22
CA LEU A 29 -5.59 19.70 20.81
C LEU A 29 -6.29 19.62 19.45
N HIS A 30 -5.82 18.70 18.60
CA HIS A 30 -6.36 18.49 17.25
C HIS A 30 -6.85 17.06 17.10
N PHE A 31 -8.05 16.90 16.49
CA PHE A 31 -8.66 15.63 16.19
C PHE A 31 -9.20 15.62 14.77
N SER A 32 -9.19 14.45 14.13
CA SER A 32 -10.01 14.24 12.94
C SER A 32 -11.50 14.32 13.28
N GLU A 33 -12.36 14.62 12.29
CA GLU A 33 -13.82 14.64 12.50
C GLU A 33 -14.34 13.31 13.10
N ILE A 34 -13.78 12.20 12.67
CA ILE A 34 -14.15 10.86 13.15
C ILE A 34 -13.74 10.69 14.62
N ASN A 35 -12.51 11.04 14.97
CA ASN A 35 -12.02 10.97 16.34
C ASN A 35 -12.80 11.90 17.27
N PHE A 36 -13.15 13.09 16.78
CA PHE A 36 -14.01 14.02 17.52
C PHE A 36 -15.38 13.41 17.82
N ARG A 37 -16.06 12.82 16.81
CA ARG A 37 -17.36 12.15 17.01
C ARG A 37 -17.24 10.96 17.96
N ASN A 38 -16.18 10.16 17.85
CA ASN A 38 -15.94 9.05 18.74
C ASN A 38 -15.70 9.51 20.18
N LEU A 39 -15.00 10.64 20.38
CA LEU A 39 -14.85 11.26 21.71
C LEU A 39 -16.19 11.74 22.27
N VAL A 40 -17.04 12.37 21.47
CA VAL A 40 -18.39 12.79 21.87
C VAL A 40 -19.21 11.58 22.36
N ASN A 41 -19.14 10.45 21.63
CA ASN A 41 -19.81 9.20 22.05
C ASN A 41 -19.23 8.61 23.35
N THR A 42 -17.90 8.65 23.50
CA THR A 42 -17.21 8.22 24.73
C THR A 42 -17.64 9.08 25.92
N ILE A 43 -17.65 10.40 25.76
CA ILE A 43 -18.09 11.36 26.80
C ILE A 43 -19.56 11.13 27.14
N PHE A 44 -20.41 10.88 26.14
CA PHE A 44 -21.82 10.54 26.35
C PHE A 44 -21.95 9.31 27.27
N ALA A 45 -21.19 8.23 27.02
CA ALA A 45 -21.18 7.05 27.87
C ALA A 45 -20.66 7.34 29.28
N THR A 46 -19.62 8.19 29.40
CA THR A 46 -19.09 8.64 30.69
C THR A 46 -20.14 9.40 31.51
N ILE A 47 -20.85 10.34 30.90
CA ILE A 47 -21.94 11.07 31.57
C ILE A 47 -23.06 10.10 32.00
N HIS A 48 -23.41 9.16 31.16
CA HIS A 48 -24.44 8.16 31.50
C HIS A 48 -24.03 7.28 32.67
N ARG A 49 -22.77 6.86 32.77
CA ARG A 49 -22.24 6.13 33.95
C ARG A 49 -22.28 7.02 35.20
N ALA A 50 -21.84 8.27 35.09
CA ALA A 50 -21.85 9.22 36.18
C ALA A 50 -23.26 9.45 36.76
N LEU A 51 -24.28 9.60 35.91
CA LEU A 51 -25.67 9.73 36.33
C LEU A 51 -26.21 8.48 37.04
N GLN A 52 -25.62 7.31 36.79
CA GLN A 52 -26.00 6.04 37.43
C GLN A 52 -25.08 5.66 38.61
N HIS A 53 -24.09 6.49 38.95
CA HIS A 53 -23.05 6.19 39.94
C HIS A 53 -22.29 4.88 39.64
N ALA A 54 -22.15 4.51 38.37
CA ALA A 54 -21.52 3.29 37.87
C ALA A 54 -20.14 3.64 37.28
N PHE A 55 -19.23 4.09 38.16
CA PHE A 55 -17.90 4.55 37.77
C PHE A 55 -16.96 3.41 37.36
N ILE A 56 -15.96 3.72 36.53
CA ILE A 56 -14.86 2.83 36.20
C ILE A 56 -14.03 2.58 37.48
N PRO A 57 -13.60 1.34 37.77
CA PRO A 57 -12.71 1.06 38.88
C PRO A 57 -11.35 1.73 38.67
N LEU A 58 -10.66 2.06 39.79
CA LEU A 58 -9.28 2.55 39.75
C LEU A 58 -8.38 1.52 39.03
N LEU A 59 -7.53 2.00 38.12
CA LEU A 59 -6.42 1.20 37.62
C LEU A 59 -5.45 0.92 38.76
N GLU A 60 -4.84 -0.28 38.80
CA GLU A 60 -3.79 -0.58 39.76
C GLU A 60 -2.63 0.42 39.58
N GLU A 61 -2.00 0.84 40.70
CA GLU A 61 -0.97 1.90 40.72
C GLU A 61 0.22 1.62 39.80
N ASP A 62 0.56 0.34 39.54
CA ASP A 62 1.62 -0.08 38.61
C ASP A 62 1.25 0.09 37.13
N SER A 63 0.03 0.49 36.83
CA SER A 63 -0.50 0.67 35.45
C SER A 63 -0.83 2.13 35.13
N ALA A 64 -0.34 3.09 35.93
CA ALA A 64 -0.60 4.51 35.66
C ALA A 64 -0.02 4.89 34.28
N PRO A 65 -0.86 5.39 33.37
CA PRO A 65 -0.42 5.71 32.03
C PRO A 65 0.51 6.93 32.04
N ASP A 66 1.59 6.85 31.27
CA ASP A 66 2.43 8.00 30.94
C ASP A 66 1.68 8.87 29.92
N ILE A 67 0.82 9.74 30.41
CA ILE A 67 0.04 10.68 29.59
C ILE A 67 0.73 12.04 29.63
N ASN A 68 0.88 12.67 28.47
CA ASN A 68 1.37 14.04 28.35
C ASN A 68 0.60 14.99 29.29
N GLU A 69 1.31 15.81 30.06
CA GLU A 69 0.75 16.72 31.05
C GLU A 69 -0.33 17.65 30.48
N ASN A 70 -0.15 18.14 29.24
CA ASN A 70 -1.15 19.00 28.57
C ASN A 70 -2.45 18.24 28.26
N VAL A 71 -2.35 16.98 27.86
CA VAL A 71 -3.53 16.11 27.62
C VAL A 71 -4.25 15.81 28.93
N TYR A 72 -3.51 15.56 30.00
CA TYR A 72 -4.09 15.35 31.31
C TYR A 72 -4.79 16.59 31.85
N ALA A 73 -4.15 17.78 31.71
CA ALA A 73 -4.76 19.06 32.05
C ALA A 73 -6.01 19.36 31.20
N ALA A 74 -6.02 18.97 29.93
CA ALA A 74 -7.19 19.11 29.05
C ALA A 74 -8.34 18.21 29.49
N ALA A 75 -8.06 16.97 29.95
CA ALA A 75 -9.07 16.06 30.46
C ALA A 75 -9.71 16.59 31.76
N HIS A 76 -8.91 17.13 32.68
CA HIS A 76 -9.41 17.79 33.88
C HIS A 76 -10.29 18.98 33.58
N TYR A 77 -9.83 19.86 32.68
CA TYR A 77 -10.63 21.01 32.25
C TYR A 77 -11.94 20.59 31.56
N LEU A 78 -11.90 19.55 30.72
CA LEU A 78 -13.09 18.97 30.12
C LEU A 78 -14.05 18.42 31.20
N ALA A 79 -13.52 17.71 32.19
CA ALA A 79 -14.32 17.17 33.32
C ALA A 79 -15.04 18.28 34.10
N GLU A 80 -14.34 19.36 34.44
CA GLU A 80 -14.94 20.55 35.10
C GLU A 80 -16.11 21.13 34.26
N LEU A 81 -15.93 21.27 32.93
CA LEU A 81 -16.98 21.75 32.04
C LEU A 81 -18.18 20.79 31.99
N LEU A 82 -17.94 19.49 31.96
CA LEU A 82 -18.99 18.47 31.94
C LEU A 82 -19.73 18.41 33.28
N GLU A 83 -19.04 18.48 34.41
CA GLU A 83 -19.64 18.54 35.75
C GLU A 83 -20.57 19.74 35.88
N ALA A 84 -20.09 20.93 35.51
CA ALA A 84 -20.90 22.16 35.51
C ALA A 84 -22.10 22.12 34.55
N GLN A 85 -21.92 21.50 33.36
CA GLN A 85 -22.92 21.50 32.30
C GLN A 85 -24.05 20.47 32.53
N PHE A 86 -23.75 19.35 33.22
CA PHE A 86 -24.65 18.20 33.38
C PHE A 86 -25.04 17.90 34.84
N ASP A 87 -24.56 18.73 35.78
CA ASP A 87 -24.77 18.53 37.24
C ASP A 87 -24.40 17.12 37.74
N ILE A 88 -23.18 16.67 37.36
CA ILE A 88 -22.60 15.38 37.70
C ILE A 88 -21.28 15.57 38.41
N ARG A 89 -20.73 14.49 38.99
CA ARG A 89 -19.34 14.41 39.46
C ARG A 89 -18.58 13.33 38.72
N LEU A 90 -17.37 13.64 38.28
CA LEU A 90 -16.45 12.71 37.61
C LEU A 90 -15.27 12.45 38.57
N PRO A 91 -15.21 11.28 39.21
CA PRO A 91 -14.06 10.92 40.03
C PRO A 91 -12.84 10.68 39.14
N GLU A 92 -11.63 10.73 39.78
CA GLU A 92 -10.34 10.61 39.09
C GLU A 92 -10.23 9.47 38.07
N PRO A 93 -10.76 8.26 38.31
CA PRO A 93 -10.75 7.20 37.30
C PRO A 93 -11.47 7.55 35.99
N GLU A 94 -12.56 8.31 36.05
CA GLU A 94 -13.28 8.78 34.85
C GLU A 94 -12.50 9.89 34.13
N VAL A 95 -11.83 10.78 34.86
CA VAL A 95 -10.94 11.81 34.28
C VAL A 95 -9.77 11.16 33.61
N LEU A 96 -9.14 10.14 34.22
CA LEU A 96 -8.07 9.36 33.63
C LEU A 96 -8.53 8.62 32.37
N PHE A 97 -9.75 8.05 32.37
CA PHE A 97 -10.34 7.42 31.19
C PHE A 97 -10.56 8.44 30.05
N LEU A 98 -11.00 9.65 30.36
CA LEU A 98 -11.10 10.73 29.38
C LEU A 98 -9.72 11.13 28.84
N ALA A 99 -8.70 11.24 29.72
CA ALA A 99 -7.34 11.58 29.31
C ALA A 99 -6.76 10.52 28.36
N LEU A 100 -6.93 9.23 28.64
CA LEU A 100 -6.52 8.12 27.76
C LEU A 100 -7.22 8.21 26.39
N ASN A 101 -8.53 8.48 26.39
CA ASN A 101 -9.28 8.61 25.15
C ASN A 101 -8.86 9.83 24.32
N ILE A 102 -8.53 10.94 24.96
CA ILE A 102 -7.97 12.12 24.30
C ILE A 102 -6.60 11.79 23.73
N ALA A 103 -5.69 11.22 24.54
CA ALA A 103 -4.32 10.87 24.12
C ALA A 103 -4.30 9.88 22.95
N GLY A 104 -5.12 8.82 23.01
CA GLY A 104 -5.18 7.80 21.98
C GLY A 104 -5.83 8.24 20.65
N LYS A 105 -6.49 9.41 20.61
CA LYS A 105 -7.19 9.94 19.44
C LYS A 105 -6.65 11.29 18.96
N CYS A 106 -5.74 11.92 19.74
CA CYS A 106 -5.12 13.20 19.40
C CYS A 106 -4.19 13.02 18.19
N ASN A 107 -4.24 14.00 17.26
CA ASN A 107 -3.28 14.07 16.15
C ASN A 107 -2.03 14.81 16.63
N TYR A 108 -0.89 14.10 16.62
CA TYR A 108 0.41 14.66 16.97
C TYR A 108 1.22 15.14 15.74
N SER A 109 0.58 15.27 14.55
CA SER A 109 1.27 15.68 13.35
C SER A 109 1.71 17.16 13.42
N SER A 110 2.94 17.42 13.02
CA SER A 110 3.59 18.74 13.07
C SER A 110 3.10 19.75 12.02
N ALA A 111 2.20 19.34 11.12
CA ALA A 111 1.77 20.18 10.00
C ALA A 111 1.02 21.47 10.42
N ASP A 112 0.43 21.50 11.62
CA ASP A 112 -0.38 22.61 12.11
C ASP A 112 0.26 23.38 13.29
N ARG A 113 1.53 23.05 13.65
CA ARG A 113 2.22 23.69 14.78
C ARG A 113 3.59 24.22 14.38
N GLU A 114 3.70 25.51 14.20
CA GLU A 114 4.99 26.17 13.96
C GLU A 114 5.90 26.18 15.20
N ASP A 115 5.39 25.94 16.42
CA ASP A 115 6.10 26.22 17.67
C ASP A 115 6.21 25.05 18.70
N GLU A 116 5.64 23.87 18.46
CA GLU A 116 5.77 22.75 19.42
C GLU A 116 6.43 21.51 18.81
N ASN A 117 7.66 21.22 19.22
CA ASN A 117 8.33 19.95 18.93
C ASN A 117 7.63 18.82 19.68
N VAL A 118 6.98 17.88 18.96
CA VAL A 118 6.52 16.63 19.55
C VAL A 118 7.77 15.85 19.98
N VAL A 119 7.98 15.73 21.28
CA VAL A 119 9.05 14.90 21.85
C VAL A 119 8.57 13.44 21.77
N ILE A 120 9.14 12.69 20.85
CA ILE A 120 8.88 11.25 20.75
C ILE A 120 9.81 10.54 21.73
N ALA A 121 9.22 9.74 22.62
CA ALA A 121 10.00 8.98 23.61
C ALA A 121 10.98 8.01 22.94
N PRO A 122 12.18 7.80 23.51
CA PRO A 122 13.17 6.87 22.97
C PRO A 122 12.62 5.45 22.75
N GLU A 123 11.74 4.99 23.62
CA GLU A 123 11.09 3.68 23.53
C GLU A 123 10.22 3.55 22.26
N ILE A 124 9.50 4.61 21.91
CA ILE A 124 8.71 4.67 20.68
C ILE A 124 9.64 4.65 19.44
N MET A 125 10.76 5.39 19.49
CA MET A 125 11.73 5.37 18.39
C MET A 125 12.41 4.01 18.24
N ALA A 126 12.66 3.29 19.34
CA ALA A 126 13.17 1.92 19.29
C ALA A 126 12.17 0.97 18.62
N LEU A 127 10.86 1.12 18.88
CA LEU A 127 9.83 0.36 18.17
C LEU A 127 9.79 0.69 16.66
N VAL A 128 10.00 1.95 16.30
CA VAL A 128 10.15 2.34 14.87
C VAL A 128 11.36 1.64 14.24
N ASP A 129 12.48 1.56 14.94
CA ASP A 129 13.68 0.86 14.45
C ASP A 129 13.39 -0.63 14.24
N ASP A 130 12.74 -1.30 15.19
CA ASP A 130 12.34 -2.71 15.09
C ASP A 130 11.37 -2.93 13.91
N MET A 131 10.43 -2.00 13.68
CA MET A 131 9.51 -2.05 12.54
C MET A 131 10.23 -1.98 11.20
N LEU A 132 11.18 -1.04 11.06
CA LEU A 132 11.95 -0.85 9.83
C LEU A 132 12.93 -1.99 9.60
N GLU A 133 13.55 -2.54 10.65
CA GLU A 133 14.39 -3.73 10.56
C GLU A 133 13.58 -4.95 10.11
N SER A 134 12.36 -5.14 10.64
CA SER A 134 11.47 -6.21 10.20
C SER A 134 11.12 -6.12 8.71
N ILE A 135 10.92 -4.91 8.17
CA ILE A 135 10.74 -4.69 6.74
C ILE A 135 12.01 -5.05 5.98
N TYR A 136 13.17 -4.58 6.43
CA TYR A 136 14.44 -4.89 5.78
C TYR A 136 14.74 -6.39 5.75
N GLU A 137 14.45 -7.12 6.82
CA GLU A 137 14.62 -8.56 6.86
C GLU A 137 13.79 -9.29 5.80
N SER A 138 12.53 -8.90 5.60
CA SER A 138 11.59 -9.58 4.71
C SER A 138 11.59 -9.05 3.27
N PHE A 139 11.64 -7.74 3.10
CA PHE A 139 11.48 -7.07 1.80
C PHE A 139 12.80 -6.53 1.24
N LYS A 140 13.87 -6.46 2.04
CA LYS A 140 15.16 -5.84 1.70
C LYS A 140 15.03 -4.37 1.25
N LEU A 141 13.98 -3.70 1.67
CA LEU A 141 13.81 -2.26 1.52
C LEU A 141 14.39 -1.56 2.75
N ASP A 142 15.48 -0.82 2.57
CA ASP A 142 16.16 -0.11 3.66
C ASP A 142 15.56 1.29 3.85
N TYR A 143 14.78 1.43 4.90
CA TYR A 143 14.22 2.70 5.35
C TYR A 143 14.90 3.26 6.60
N GLY A 144 15.95 2.61 7.10
CA GLY A 144 16.62 2.99 8.35
C GLY A 144 17.14 4.43 8.38
N THR A 145 17.56 4.96 7.23
CA THR A 145 18.04 6.34 7.09
C THR A 145 16.97 7.34 6.67
N ASN A 146 15.74 6.90 6.38
CA ASN A 146 14.67 7.79 5.95
C ASN A 146 14.09 8.55 7.15
N PHE A 147 14.65 9.74 7.40
CA PHE A 147 14.27 10.59 8.55
C PHE A 147 12.77 10.92 8.57
N LEU A 148 12.19 11.25 7.41
CA LEU A 148 10.78 11.67 7.33
C LEU A 148 9.83 10.51 7.65
N LEU A 149 10.11 9.31 7.12
CA LEU A 149 9.33 8.11 7.45
C LEU A 149 9.42 7.79 8.95
N ARG A 150 10.63 7.82 9.51
CA ARG A 150 10.88 7.57 10.94
C ARG A 150 10.08 8.51 11.83
N MET A 151 10.08 9.80 11.49
CA MET A 151 9.33 10.81 12.24
C MET A 151 7.81 10.60 12.12
N ASN A 152 7.30 10.34 10.91
CA ASN A 152 5.88 10.09 10.70
C ASN A 152 5.40 8.83 11.45
N LEU A 153 6.16 7.75 11.40
CA LEU A 153 5.88 6.54 12.18
C LEU A 153 5.90 6.83 13.68
N GLY A 154 6.95 7.50 14.17
CA GLY A 154 7.08 7.85 15.59
C GLY A 154 5.92 8.69 16.09
N GLN A 155 5.52 9.74 15.36
CA GLN A 155 4.37 10.58 15.70
C GLN A 155 3.05 9.80 15.74
N HIS A 156 2.85 8.88 14.78
CA HIS A 156 1.66 8.03 14.77
C HIS A 156 1.66 7.05 15.94
N LEU A 157 2.83 6.47 16.24
CA LEU A 157 2.98 5.50 17.35
C LEU A 157 2.71 6.11 18.70
N VAL A 158 2.90 7.40 18.93
CA VAL A 158 2.58 8.04 20.25
C VAL A 158 1.12 7.80 20.64
N ALA A 159 0.18 8.03 19.72
CA ALA A 159 -1.24 7.77 19.99
C ALA A 159 -1.58 6.26 19.93
N MET A 160 -0.94 5.54 19.02
CA MET A 160 -1.15 4.10 18.82
C MET A 160 -0.66 3.28 20.02
N ASP A 161 0.43 3.67 20.68
CA ASP A 161 0.94 3.05 21.90
C ASP A 161 -0.14 3.00 22.98
N ILE A 162 -0.80 4.13 23.23
CA ILE A 162 -1.91 4.21 24.20
C ILE A 162 -3.05 3.29 23.78
N ARG A 163 -3.43 3.30 22.51
CA ARG A 163 -4.52 2.43 22.02
C ARG A 163 -4.18 0.96 22.17
N LEU A 164 -2.96 0.55 21.86
CA LEU A 164 -2.53 -0.84 21.97
C LEU A 164 -2.41 -1.28 23.43
N ARG A 165 -1.83 -0.45 24.32
CA ARG A 165 -1.71 -0.77 25.76
C ARG A 165 -3.07 -0.97 26.41
N TYR A 166 -4.01 -0.08 26.10
CA TYR A 166 -5.33 -0.07 26.76
C TYR A 166 -6.44 -0.75 25.96
N GLY A 167 -6.11 -1.37 24.79
CA GLY A 167 -7.07 -2.09 23.96
C GLY A 167 -8.18 -1.22 23.42
N MET A 168 -7.85 0.01 23.01
CA MET A 168 -8.80 1.00 22.52
C MET A 168 -8.99 0.85 21.01
N PRO A 169 -10.19 0.51 20.52
CA PRO A 169 -10.42 0.36 19.07
C PRO A 169 -10.39 1.71 18.35
N ILE A 170 -9.91 1.70 17.14
CA ILE A 170 -10.00 2.80 16.19
C ILE A 170 -10.64 2.27 14.91
N GLU A 171 -11.37 3.11 14.18
CA GLU A 171 -11.94 2.79 12.87
C GLU A 171 -11.20 3.56 11.78
N ASN A 172 -10.84 2.87 10.71
CA ASN A 172 -10.28 3.45 9.50
C ASN A 172 -11.33 3.38 8.38
N PRO A 173 -12.02 4.48 8.08
CA PRO A 173 -13.11 4.48 7.08
C PRO A 173 -12.63 4.23 5.65
N LEU A 174 -11.31 4.32 5.42
CA LEU A 174 -10.70 4.11 4.12
C LEU A 174 -9.92 2.78 4.04
N LEU A 175 -10.09 1.89 5.02
CA LEU A 175 -9.38 0.61 5.07
C LEU A 175 -9.53 -0.19 3.77
N CYS A 176 -10.78 -0.33 3.28
CA CYS A 176 -11.05 -1.05 2.02
C CYS A 176 -10.33 -0.43 0.81
N GLU A 177 -10.25 0.91 0.75
CA GLU A 177 -9.55 1.61 -0.34
C GLU A 177 -8.04 1.41 -0.25
N VAL A 178 -7.48 1.43 0.97
CA VAL A 178 -6.06 1.16 1.21
C VAL A 178 -5.69 -0.25 0.77
N GLN A 179 -6.43 -1.24 1.22
CA GLN A 179 -6.21 -2.65 0.87
C GLN A 179 -6.30 -2.88 -0.63
N LYS A 180 -7.25 -2.19 -1.31
CA LYS A 180 -7.46 -2.34 -2.74
C LYS A 180 -6.43 -1.63 -3.61
N HIS A 181 -6.00 -0.43 -3.21
CA HIS A 181 -5.19 0.44 -4.07
C HIS A 181 -3.73 0.57 -3.65
N TYR A 182 -3.37 0.23 -2.39
CA TYR A 182 -2.03 0.43 -1.83
C TYR A 182 -1.46 -0.89 -1.28
N SER A 183 -1.57 -1.98 -2.05
CA SER A 183 -1.22 -3.32 -1.59
C SER A 183 0.23 -3.47 -1.13
N LEU A 184 1.21 -2.80 -1.77
CA LEU A 184 2.59 -2.80 -1.28
C LEU A 184 2.71 -2.09 0.06
N ALA A 185 2.15 -0.88 0.19
CA ALA A 185 2.17 -0.14 1.43
C ALA A 185 1.48 -0.90 2.57
N TYR A 186 0.38 -1.58 2.25
CA TYR A 186 -0.33 -2.43 3.21
C TYR A 186 0.51 -3.64 3.64
N ALA A 187 1.20 -4.30 2.70
CA ALA A 187 2.11 -5.40 3.00
C ALA A 187 3.29 -4.96 3.89
N LEU A 188 3.86 -3.77 3.63
CA LEU A 188 4.90 -3.19 4.48
C LEU A 188 4.37 -2.87 5.87
N ALA A 189 3.14 -2.35 5.98
CA ALA A 189 2.50 -2.06 7.25
C ALA A 189 2.21 -3.32 8.07
N GLU A 190 1.74 -4.41 7.45
CA GLU A 190 1.57 -5.71 8.12
C GLU A 190 2.90 -6.26 8.62
N GLN A 191 3.96 -6.16 7.82
CA GLN A 191 5.29 -6.58 8.26
C GLN A 191 5.80 -5.74 9.43
N ALA A 192 5.61 -4.42 9.37
CA ALA A 192 5.97 -3.50 10.44
C ALA A 192 5.17 -3.72 11.73
N ALA A 193 3.95 -4.27 11.64
CA ALA A 193 3.12 -4.57 12.80
C ALA A 193 3.60 -5.79 13.61
N ILE A 194 4.42 -6.67 13.04
CA ILE A 194 4.92 -7.89 13.70
C ILE A 194 5.69 -7.56 15.01
N PRO A 195 6.67 -6.64 15.02
CA PRO A 195 7.33 -6.23 16.27
C PRO A 195 6.36 -5.62 17.29
N LEU A 196 5.39 -4.83 16.83
CA LEU A 196 4.38 -4.23 17.71
C LEU A 196 3.53 -5.32 18.38
N HIS A 197 3.09 -6.32 17.61
CA HIS A 197 2.38 -7.46 18.17
C HIS A 197 3.18 -8.18 19.28
N ARG A 198 4.48 -8.38 19.08
CA ARG A 198 5.38 -8.98 20.08
C ARG A 198 5.52 -8.11 21.32
N HIS A 199 5.68 -6.80 21.13
CA HIS A 199 5.88 -5.86 22.24
C HIS A 199 4.65 -5.73 23.14
N TYR A 200 3.45 -5.57 22.52
CA TYR A 200 2.21 -5.37 23.28
C TYR A 200 1.49 -6.67 23.67
N GLY A 201 1.90 -7.82 23.13
CA GLY A 201 1.22 -9.11 23.34
C GLY A 201 -0.22 -9.15 22.82
N ARG A 202 -0.56 -8.27 21.88
CA ARG A 202 -1.89 -8.11 21.28
C ARG A 202 -1.79 -7.98 19.77
N ASN A 203 -2.83 -8.42 19.06
CA ASN A 203 -2.92 -8.19 17.62
C ASN A 203 -3.13 -6.71 17.33
N VAL A 204 -2.37 -6.18 16.39
CA VAL A 204 -2.62 -4.89 15.76
C VAL A 204 -3.83 -5.06 14.85
N SER A 205 -4.84 -4.22 15.01
CA SER A 205 -6.05 -4.30 14.16
C SER A 205 -5.76 -3.91 12.71
N GLU A 206 -6.58 -4.40 11.77
CA GLU A 206 -6.49 -4.01 10.36
C GLU A 206 -6.65 -2.50 10.16
N ASP A 207 -7.46 -1.85 10.98
CA ASP A 207 -7.62 -0.40 10.95
C ASP A 207 -6.30 0.33 11.25
N GLU A 208 -5.56 -0.11 12.27
CA GLU A 208 -4.25 0.43 12.62
C GLU A 208 -3.22 0.15 11.51
N ILE A 209 -3.22 -1.07 10.96
CA ILE A 209 -2.38 -1.43 9.82
C ILE A 209 -2.68 -0.53 8.62
N GLY A 210 -3.96 -0.23 8.38
CA GLY A 210 -4.40 0.69 7.34
C GLY A 210 -3.87 2.11 7.53
N PHE A 211 -3.78 2.61 8.75
CA PHE A 211 -3.16 3.91 9.03
C PHE A 211 -1.64 3.90 8.82
N LEU A 212 -0.96 2.84 9.25
CA LEU A 212 0.47 2.67 8.95
C LEU A 212 0.72 2.58 7.45
N ALA A 213 -0.15 1.92 6.70
CA ALA A 213 -0.05 1.81 5.25
C ALA A 213 -0.10 3.17 4.54
N TYR A 214 -0.85 4.15 5.04
CA TYR A 214 -0.80 5.52 4.49
C TYR A 214 0.58 6.16 4.64
N ILE A 215 1.24 5.94 5.77
CA ILE A 215 2.57 6.49 6.02
C ILE A 215 3.57 5.86 5.06
N PHE A 216 3.52 4.55 4.87
CA PHE A 216 4.35 3.86 3.88
C PHE A 216 4.02 4.28 2.45
N GLN A 217 2.73 4.45 2.10
CA GLN A 217 2.35 4.91 0.76
C GLN A 217 2.89 6.30 0.46
N LEU A 218 2.81 7.23 1.43
CA LEU A 218 3.39 8.56 1.28
C LEU A 218 4.90 8.48 1.00
N THR A 219 5.61 7.62 1.69
CA THR A 219 7.05 7.39 1.48
C THR A 219 7.32 6.84 0.08
N LEU A 220 6.58 5.81 -0.34
CA LEU A 220 6.70 5.24 -1.69
C LEU A 220 6.44 6.29 -2.79
N GLU A 221 5.45 7.18 -2.59
CA GLU A 221 5.18 8.26 -3.54
C GLU A 221 6.27 9.34 -3.56
N GLN A 222 6.88 9.62 -2.41
CA GLN A 222 8.00 10.57 -2.33
C GLN A 222 9.26 10.03 -3.00
N GLU A 223 9.56 8.75 -2.82
CA GLU A 223 10.68 8.09 -3.48
C GLU A 223 10.46 7.95 -4.98
N ARG A 224 9.22 7.72 -5.43
CA ARG A 224 8.85 7.79 -6.86
C ARG A 224 9.17 9.14 -7.51
N LYS A 225 9.12 10.25 -6.77
CA LYS A 225 9.53 11.57 -7.29
C LYS A 225 11.04 11.68 -7.53
N GLY A 226 11.82 10.79 -6.96
CA GLY A 226 13.27 10.68 -7.17
C GLY A 226 13.66 9.89 -8.43
N PHE A 227 12.72 9.34 -9.20
CA PHE A 227 13.03 8.73 -10.48
C PHE A 227 13.60 9.79 -11.44
N GLU A 228 14.69 9.43 -12.07
CA GLU A 228 15.30 10.26 -13.11
C GLU A 228 14.27 10.57 -14.19
N LYS A 229 13.88 11.82 -14.28
CA LYS A 229 12.89 12.26 -15.27
C LYS A 229 13.41 12.00 -16.68
N LYS A 230 12.52 11.63 -17.57
CA LYS A 230 12.85 11.23 -18.95
C LYS A 230 12.35 12.24 -19.96
N ASN A 231 13.13 12.42 -21.02
CA ASN A 231 12.74 13.18 -22.20
C ASN A 231 12.09 12.25 -23.20
N VAL A 232 10.85 12.52 -23.54
CA VAL A 232 10.02 11.64 -24.37
C VAL A 232 9.63 12.31 -25.66
N LEU A 233 9.79 11.59 -26.77
CA LEU A 233 9.25 11.97 -28.08
C LEU A 233 8.02 11.10 -28.40
N VAL A 234 6.90 11.75 -28.65
CA VAL A 234 5.67 11.10 -29.10
C VAL A 234 5.50 11.29 -30.60
N VAL A 235 5.39 10.17 -31.33
CA VAL A 235 5.24 10.19 -32.79
C VAL A 235 3.85 9.69 -33.19
N CYS A 236 3.09 10.51 -33.88
CA CYS A 236 1.74 10.16 -34.33
C CYS A 236 1.49 10.59 -35.75
N SER A 237 0.48 9.98 -36.40
CA SER A 237 0.05 10.34 -37.76
C SER A 237 -0.87 11.55 -37.82
N SER A 238 -1.31 12.05 -36.67
CA SER A 238 -2.29 13.13 -36.58
C SER A 238 -1.61 14.46 -36.30
N GLY A 239 -1.89 15.47 -37.09
CA GLY A 239 -1.34 16.81 -36.94
C GLY A 239 -2.17 17.76 -36.05
N GLY A 240 -1.56 18.84 -35.61
CA GLY A 240 -2.25 20.01 -35.04
C GLY A 240 -2.93 19.81 -33.70
N ALA A 241 -4.26 19.75 -33.65
CA ALA A 241 -5.02 19.70 -32.42
C ALA A 241 -4.86 18.38 -31.66
N SER A 242 -4.73 17.26 -32.34
CA SER A 242 -4.55 15.91 -31.75
C SER A 242 -3.21 15.80 -31.04
N SER A 243 -2.15 16.34 -31.64
CA SER A 243 -0.80 16.33 -31.04
C SER A 243 -0.76 17.11 -29.73
N ARG A 244 -1.46 18.25 -29.67
CA ARG A 244 -1.57 19.06 -28.43
C ARG A 244 -2.36 18.34 -27.34
N LEU A 245 -3.42 17.61 -27.70
CA LEU A 245 -4.20 16.82 -26.74
C LEU A 245 -3.38 15.66 -26.18
N ILE A 246 -2.58 15.00 -27.02
CA ILE A 246 -1.68 13.92 -26.59
C ILE A 246 -0.62 14.49 -25.65
N ALA A 247 0.05 15.59 -26.01
CA ALA A 247 1.03 16.23 -25.15
C ALA A 247 0.44 16.59 -23.79
N TYR A 248 -0.73 17.24 -23.77
CA TYR A 248 -1.42 17.62 -22.54
C TYR A 248 -1.73 16.41 -21.66
N ARG A 249 -2.25 15.30 -22.23
CA ARG A 249 -2.52 14.08 -21.47
C ARG A 249 -1.26 13.44 -20.90
N PHE A 250 -0.19 13.40 -21.66
CA PHE A 250 1.09 12.90 -21.17
C PHE A 250 1.63 13.76 -20.02
N GLU A 251 1.53 15.08 -20.12
CA GLU A 251 1.90 15.98 -19.03
C GLU A 251 1.01 15.76 -17.80
N GLU A 252 -0.30 15.63 -17.98
CA GLU A 252 -1.24 15.41 -16.88
C GLU A 252 -0.99 14.06 -16.17
N GLU A 253 -0.80 12.97 -16.92
CA GLU A 253 -0.67 11.63 -16.35
C GLU A 253 0.77 11.30 -15.91
N PHE A 254 1.79 11.83 -16.60
CA PHE A 254 3.19 11.41 -16.45
C PHE A 254 4.16 12.52 -16.04
N SER A 255 3.71 13.72 -15.67
CA SER A 255 4.57 14.86 -15.30
C SER A 255 5.64 14.52 -14.25
N LYS A 256 5.35 13.55 -13.38
CA LYS A 256 6.30 13.07 -12.36
C LYS A 256 7.48 12.27 -12.94
N TYR A 257 7.32 11.68 -14.13
CA TYR A 257 8.35 10.87 -14.82
C TYR A 257 9.00 11.62 -15.98
N LEU A 258 8.45 12.77 -16.40
CA LEU A 258 8.89 13.51 -17.58
C LEU A 258 9.65 14.77 -17.19
N ASP A 259 10.82 14.96 -17.81
CA ASP A 259 11.52 16.25 -17.84
C ASP A 259 11.01 17.10 -19.00
N ASN A 260 10.91 16.50 -20.18
CA ASN A 260 10.36 17.14 -21.37
C ASN A 260 9.54 16.15 -22.19
N ILE A 261 8.50 16.66 -22.86
CA ILE A 261 7.73 15.92 -23.86
C ILE A 261 7.68 16.73 -25.14
N GLU A 262 8.01 16.08 -26.24
CA GLU A 262 7.86 16.62 -27.58
C GLU A 262 6.97 15.72 -28.41
N VAL A 263 6.18 16.33 -29.31
CA VAL A 263 5.28 15.59 -30.18
C VAL A 263 5.60 15.98 -31.62
N CYS A 264 5.88 14.99 -32.47
CA CYS A 264 6.13 15.21 -33.86
C CYS A 264 5.32 14.24 -34.75
N ASP A 265 5.21 14.56 -36.05
CA ASP A 265 4.74 13.61 -37.03
C ASP A 265 5.89 12.79 -37.63
N VAL A 266 5.54 11.67 -38.24
CA VAL A 266 6.53 10.74 -38.81
C VAL A 266 7.40 11.36 -39.91
N PHE A 267 6.93 12.42 -40.61
CA PHE A 267 7.64 13.04 -41.73
C PHE A 267 8.78 13.97 -41.25
N HIS A 268 8.70 14.46 -40.01
CA HIS A 268 9.72 15.34 -39.44
C HIS A 268 10.80 14.59 -38.69
N LEU A 269 10.70 13.28 -38.53
CA LEU A 269 11.67 12.47 -37.81
C LEU A 269 13.09 12.50 -38.40
N GLU A 270 13.23 12.63 -39.73
CA GLU A 270 14.54 12.63 -40.42
C GLU A 270 15.44 13.79 -39.97
N GLN A 271 14.85 14.90 -39.51
CA GLN A 271 15.58 16.12 -39.13
C GLN A 271 15.61 16.29 -37.61
N TYR A 272 15.15 15.29 -36.84
CA TYR A 272 15.00 15.40 -35.42
C TYR A 272 16.30 15.05 -34.69
N ASP A 273 16.66 15.83 -33.65
CA ASP A 273 17.83 15.57 -32.78
C ASP A 273 17.44 14.64 -31.63
N PHE A 274 17.81 13.38 -31.74
CA PHE A 274 17.53 12.38 -30.71
C PHE A 274 18.50 12.39 -29.54
N SER A 275 19.51 13.25 -29.51
CA SER A 275 20.57 13.23 -28.50
C SER A 275 20.10 13.44 -27.06
N LYS A 276 18.93 14.04 -26.89
CA LYS A 276 18.32 14.32 -25.60
C LYS A 276 17.08 13.48 -25.31
N ILE A 277 16.71 12.57 -26.19
CA ILE A 277 15.50 11.76 -26.06
C ILE A 277 15.85 10.40 -25.45
N ASP A 278 15.13 10.03 -24.39
CA ASP A 278 15.28 8.73 -23.72
C ASP A 278 14.38 7.65 -24.34
N TYR A 279 13.16 8.02 -24.73
CA TYR A 279 12.18 7.09 -25.31
C TYR A 279 11.38 7.74 -26.43
N ILE A 280 11.03 6.92 -27.45
CA ILE A 280 10.09 7.28 -28.51
C ILE A 280 8.85 6.42 -28.36
N PHE A 281 7.69 7.03 -28.14
CA PHE A 281 6.39 6.35 -28.20
C PHE A 281 5.71 6.67 -29.50
N SER A 282 5.28 5.65 -30.26
CA SER A 282 4.72 5.85 -31.59
C SER A 282 3.47 5.01 -31.87
N THR A 283 2.45 5.62 -32.48
CA THR A 283 1.28 4.91 -33.00
C THR A 283 1.49 4.41 -34.43
N VAL A 284 2.56 4.84 -35.09
CA VAL A 284 2.88 4.52 -36.49
C VAL A 284 4.19 3.76 -36.61
N PRO A 285 4.39 2.89 -37.61
CA PRO A 285 5.69 2.28 -37.82
C PRO A 285 6.77 3.32 -38.15
N ILE A 286 7.91 3.26 -37.45
CA ILE A 286 9.10 4.05 -37.74
C ILE A 286 10.11 3.15 -38.45
N HIS A 287 10.48 3.49 -39.68
CA HIS A 287 11.42 2.70 -40.48
C HIS A 287 12.86 3.23 -40.40
N GLN A 288 13.03 4.43 -39.85
CA GLN A 288 14.33 5.05 -39.69
C GLN A 288 15.09 4.36 -38.54
N LYS A 289 16.41 4.14 -38.72
CA LYS A 289 17.29 3.68 -37.64
C LYS A 289 17.58 4.84 -36.69
N VAL A 290 17.14 4.71 -35.47
CA VAL A 290 17.45 5.63 -34.36
C VAL A 290 18.09 4.86 -33.22
N ASN A 291 18.95 5.51 -32.45
CA ASN A 291 19.64 4.90 -31.31
C ASN A 291 18.83 5.04 -30.00
N VAL A 292 17.55 5.35 -30.09
CA VAL A 292 16.64 5.53 -28.98
C VAL A 292 15.59 4.43 -29.02
N PRO A 293 15.21 3.81 -27.89
CA PRO A 293 14.16 2.80 -27.84
C PRO A 293 12.83 3.33 -28.39
N ILE A 294 12.28 2.60 -29.39
CA ILE A 294 10.97 2.91 -29.99
C ILE A 294 9.94 1.94 -29.44
N ILE A 295 8.94 2.48 -28.76
CA ILE A 295 7.83 1.72 -28.21
C ILE A 295 6.58 1.99 -29.04
N ARG A 296 6.04 0.95 -29.63
CA ARG A 296 4.79 1.06 -30.38
C ARG A 296 3.61 0.95 -29.45
N VAL A 297 2.70 1.92 -29.50
CA VAL A 297 1.42 1.93 -28.78
C VAL A 297 0.28 1.98 -29.79
N GLU A 298 -0.87 1.41 -29.44
CA GLU A 298 -2.00 1.37 -30.39
C GLU A 298 -2.69 2.72 -30.53
N ASP A 299 -2.90 3.40 -29.40
CA ASP A 299 -3.55 4.70 -29.32
C ASP A 299 -3.17 5.41 -28.00
N PHE A 300 -2.78 6.67 -28.09
CA PHE A 300 -2.45 7.51 -26.92
C PHE A 300 -3.68 7.99 -26.13
N LEU A 301 -4.88 7.72 -26.56
CA LEU A 301 -6.13 8.04 -25.85
C LEU A 301 -6.69 6.84 -25.09
N ASN A 302 -6.15 5.65 -25.29
CA ASN A 302 -6.60 4.42 -24.66
C ASN A 302 -5.85 4.17 -23.33
N GLN A 303 -6.59 3.84 -22.26
CA GLN A 303 -6.01 3.54 -20.96
C GLN A 303 -5.00 2.38 -20.97
N SER A 304 -5.18 1.38 -21.83
CA SER A 304 -4.22 0.27 -21.94
C SER A 304 -2.87 0.73 -22.48
N SER A 305 -2.86 1.59 -23.51
CA SER A 305 -1.63 2.17 -24.04
C SER A 305 -0.95 3.09 -23.04
N MET A 306 -1.71 3.87 -22.27
CA MET A 306 -1.17 4.74 -21.23
C MET A 306 -0.51 3.95 -20.09
N ARG A 307 -1.05 2.77 -19.73
CA ARG A 307 -0.41 1.87 -18.77
C ARG A 307 0.92 1.29 -19.27
N VAL A 308 1.03 0.96 -20.56
CA VAL A 308 2.29 0.52 -21.17
C VAL A 308 3.33 1.65 -21.09
N VAL A 309 2.94 2.87 -21.43
CA VAL A 309 3.81 4.05 -21.28
C VAL A 309 4.25 4.22 -19.83
N GLN A 310 3.31 4.12 -18.90
CA GLN A 310 3.60 4.23 -17.47
C GLN A 310 4.62 3.19 -17.00
N SER A 311 4.42 1.91 -17.34
CA SER A 311 5.32 0.84 -16.92
C SER A 311 6.76 1.04 -17.42
N ILE A 312 6.92 1.58 -18.63
CA ILE A 312 8.23 1.87 -19.20
C ILE A 312 8.88 3.08 -18.54
N LEU A 313 8.11 4.14 -18.29
CA LEU A 313 8.61 5.33 -17.62
C LEU A 313 8.97 5.03 -16.14
N GLU A 314 8.29 4.09 -15.52
CA GLU A 314 8.61 3.56 -14.19
C GLU A 314 9.85 2.65 -14.18
N GLY A 315 10.41 2.35 -15.35
CA GLY A 315 11.58 1.48 -15.48
C GLY A 315 11.25 -0.02 -15.45
N SER A 316 9.97 -0.38 -15.57
CA SER A 316 9.50 -1.78 -15.70
C SER A 316 9.69 -2.29 -17.14
N SER A 317 10.90 -2.20 -17.66
CA SER A 317 11.20 -2.77 -18.98
C SER A 317 11.25 -4.30 -18.90
N ALA A 318 10.92 -4.98 -20.01
CA ALA A 318 11.01 -6.45 -20.08
C ALA A 318 12.42 -6.96 -19.72
N ASP A 319 13.46 -6.21 -20.06
CA ASP A 319 14.85 -6.54 -19.72
C ASP A 319 15.11 -6.47 -18.21
N PHE A 320 14.59 -5.45 -17.53
CA PHE A 320 14.67 -5.34 -16.08
C PHE A 320 13.93 -6.48 -15.38
N LEU A 321 12.69 -6.76 -15.79
CA LEU A 321 11.87 -7.82 -15.20
C LEU A 321 12.46 -9.21 -15.45
N SER A 322 13.14 -9.44 -16.59
CA SER A 322 13.76 -10.73 -16.91
C SER A 322 14.86 -11.13 -15.92
N ALA A 323 15.43 -10.17 -15.19
CA ALA A 323 16.39 -10.47 -14.13
C ALA A 323 15.76 -11.19 -12.92
N TYR A 324 14.47 -10.96 -12.67
CA TYR A 324 13.73 -11.53 -11.55
C TYR A 324 12.89 -12.76 -11.93
N TYR A 325 12.38 -12.81 -13.17
CA TYR A 325 11.50 -13.85 -13.65
C TYR A 325 12.21 -14.71 -14.71
N GLN A 326 12.28 -15.99 -14.46
CA GLN A 326 12.91 -16.97 -15.35
C GLN A 326 11.86 -17.95 -15.86
N PRO A 327 11.89 -18.34 -17.17
CA PRO A 327 10.95 -19.32 -17.72
C PRO A 327 10.89 -20.63 -16.94
N GLU A 328 12.03 -21.07 -16.41
CA GLU A 328 12.19 -22.31 -15.66
C GLU A 328 11.49 -22.27 -14.29
N LEU A 329 11.20 -21.07 -13.77
CA LEU A 329 10.49 -20.85 -12.51
C LEU A 329 9.01 -20.46 -12.72
N PHE A 330 8.49 -20.72 -13.90
CA PHE A 330 7.07 -20.57 -14.22
C PHE A 330 6.39 -21.94 -14.25
N PHE A 331 5.48 -22.17 -13.32
CA PHE A 331 4.79 -23.44 -13.11
C PHE A 331 3.30 -23.30 -13.45
N PRO A 332 2.88 -23.66 -14.67
CA PRO A 332 1.49 -23.48 -15.12
C PRO A 332 0.49 -24.39 -14.41
N HIS A 333 0.97 -25.41 -13.69
CA HIS A 333 0.16 -26.38 -12.98
C HIS A 333 0.77 -26.65 -11.60
N VAL A 334 0.11 -26.16 -10.55
CA VAL A 334 0.46 -26.44 -9.16
C VAL A 334 -0.78 -27.04 -8.48
N GLU A 335 -0.60 -28.20 -7.86
CA GLU A 335 -1.64 -28.85 -7.08
C GLU A 335 -1.64 -28.30 -5.64
N GLY A 336 -2.79 -28.25 -4.99
CA GLY A 336 -2.94 -27.94 -3.57
C GLY A 336 -4.39 -27.65 -3.22
N ARG A 337 -4.82 -28.11 -2.07
CA ARG A 337 -6.16 -27.88 -1.52
C ARG A 337 -6.13 -26.91 -0.33
N THR A 338 -4.96 -26.73 0.27
CA THR A 338 -4.67 -25.77 1.32
C THR A 338 -3.47 -24.92 0.93
N LYS A 339 -3.27 -23.79 1.59
CA LYS A 339 -2.12 -22.92 1.34
C LYS A 339 -0.79 -23.65 1.62
N GLU A 340 -0.75 -24.49 2.66
CA GLU A 340 0.43 -25.25 3.05
C GLU A 340 0.80 -26.27 1.96
N GLU A 341 -0.18 -27.00 1.43
CA GLU A 341 0.02 -27.95 0.31
C GLU A 341 0.47 -27.21 -0.95
N ALA A 342 -0.16 -26.09 -1.29
CA ALA A 342 0.18 -25.30 -2.46
C ALA A 342 1.62 -24.77 -2.40
N ILE A 343 2.03 -24.20 -1.25
CA ILE A 343 3.40 -23.73 -1.02
C ILE A 343 4.38 -24.90 -1.07
N PHE A 344 4.05 -26.03 -0.43
CA PHE A 344 4.91 -27.23 -0.44
C PHE A 344 5.15 -27.75 -1.85
N ASN A 345 4.09 -27.88 -2.64
CA ASN A 345 4.17 -28.39 -4.01
C ASN A 345 4.93 -27.43 -4.92
N LEU A 346 4.71 -26.10 -4.76
CA LEU A 346 5.48 -25.11 -5.50
C LEU A 346 6.97 -25.15 -5.13
N CYS A 347 7.30 -25.17 -3.84
CA CYS A 347 8.70 -25.32 -3.37
C CYS A 347 9.33 -26.61 -3.91
N THR A 348 8.58 -27.72 -3.96
CA THR A 348 9.07 -28.99 -4.50
C THR A 348 9.35 -28.90 -6.01
N GLN A 349 8.54 -28.17 -6.77
CA GLN A 349 8.78 -27.92 -8.18
C GLN A 349 9.99 -27.02 -8.40
N ILE A 350 10.15 -25.98 -7.59
CA ILE A 350 11.33 -25.08 -7.61
C ILE A 350 12.60 -25.87 -7.32
N ASP A 351 12.59 -26.75 -6.29
CA ASP A 351 13.77 -27.52 -5.87
C ASP A 351 14.28 -28.49 -6.95
N ARG A 352 13.43 -28.88 -7.90
CA ARG A 352 13.82 -29.67 -9.09
C ARG A 352 14.58 -28.84 -10.14
N VAL A 353 14.37 -27.53 -10.16
CA VAL A 353 14.99 -26.61 -11.12
C VAL A 353 16.23 -25.96 -10.52
N MET A 354 16.14 -25.55 -9.28
CA MET A 354 17.22 -24.94 -8.52
C MET A 354 17.15 -25.39 -7.07
N SER A 355 18.29 -25.80 -6.48
CA SER A 355 18.31 -26.23 -5.08
C SER A 355 17.88 -25.10 -4.15
N LEU A 356 16.81 -25.32 -3.40
CA LEU A 356 16.37 -24.41 -2.37
C LEU A 356 17.21 -24.56 -1.10
N PRO A 357 17.47 -23.48 -0.34
CA PRO A 357 18.14 -23.55 0.93
C PRO A 357 17.40 -24.43 1.94
N GLN A 358 18.15 -25.09 2.82
CA GLN A 358 17.55 -25.90 3.88
C GLN A 358 16.64 -25.03 4.76
N GLY A 359 15.41 -25.47 4.98
CA GLY A 359 14.43 -24.75 5.80
C GLY A 359 13.67 -23.64 5.07
N PHE A 360 13.88 -23.45 3.76
CA PHE A 360 13.18 -22.39 3.00
C PHE A 360 11.65 -22.52 3.10
N TYR A 361 11.11 -23.70 2.83
CA TYR A 361 9.66 -23.96 2.99
C TYR A 361 9.14 -23.61 4.39
N SER A 362 9.85 -24.05 5.44
CA SER A 362 9.45 -23.75 6.82
C SER A 362 9.50 -22.26 7.13
N ALA A 363 10.42 -21.52 6.51
CA ALA A 363 10.51 -20.07 6.69
C ALA A 363 9.37 -19.33 5.96
N VAL A 364 8.92 -19.82 4.81
CA VAL A 364 7.74 -19.29 4.12
C VAL A 364 6.48 -19.55 4.93
N LEU A 365 6.28 -20.78 5.44
CA LEU A 365 5.13 -21.08 6.30
C LEU A 365 5.11 -20.22 7.55
N LYS A 366 6.24 -20.04 8.21
CA LYS A 366 6.33 -19.18 9.39
C LYS A 366 5.96 -17.74 9.07
N ARG A 367 6.28 -17.24 7.87
CA ARG A 367 5.84 -15.90 7.42
C ARG A 367 4.32 -15.83 7.24
N GLU A 368 3.71 -16.88 6.67
CA GLU A 368 2.26 -17.00 6.51
C GLU A 368 1.48 -17.10 7.84
N GLU A 369 2.13 -17.57 8.92
CA GLU A 369 1.57 -17.57 10.27
C GLU A 369 1.64 -16.18 10.93
N LEU A 370 2.64 -15.36 10.59
CA LEU A 370 2.86 -14.05 11.19
C LEU A 370 1.96 -12.96 10.58
N ALA A 371 1.76 -12.99 9.28
CA ALA A 371 0.92 -12.06 8.57
C ALA A 371 0.48 -12.67 7.22
N ARG A 372 -0.68 -12.27 6.72
CA ARG A 372 -1.21 -12.77 5.44
C ARG A 372 -0.40 -12.26 4.25
N THR A 373 -0.51 -12.95 3.12
CA THR A 373 0.14 -12.57 1.86
C THR A 373 -0.84 -12.48 0.68
N ASP A 374 -2.13 -12.65 0.92
CA ASP A 374 -3.21 -12.56 -0.06
C ASP A 374 -3.84 -11.15 -0.09
N PHE A 375 -3.06 -10.14 -0.45
CA PHE A 375 -3.50 -8.73 -0.46
C PHE A 375 -4.46 -8.37 -1.59
N CYS A 376 -4.45 -9.16 -2.66
CA CYS A 376 -5.29 -8.96 -3.84
C CYS A 376 -6.08 -10.21 -4.17
N PRO A 377 -7.29 -10.08 -4.77
CA PRO A 377 -8.04 -11.24 -5.23
C PRO A 377 -7.24 -12.09 -6.22
N LEU A 378 -7.34 -13.39 -6.09
CA LEU A 378 -6.72 -14.41 -6.94
C LEU A 378 -5.19 -14.56 -6.81
N VAL A 379 -4.50 -13.70 -6.07
CA VAL A 379 -3.03 -13.74 -5.97
C VAL A 379 -2.58 -13.79 -4.52
N ALA A 380 -1.66 -14.70 -4.21
CA ALA A 380 -0.86 -14.67 -2.99
C ALA A 380 0.62 -14.43 -3.33
N PHE A 381 1.32 -13.88 -2.37
CA PHE A 381 2.68 -13.37 -2.47
C PHE A 381 3.57 -13.95 -1.34
N PRO A 382 3.65 -15.29 -1.26
CA PRO A 382 4.42 -15.93 -0.21
C PRO A 382 5.93 -15.65 -0.34
N HIS A 383 6.58 -15.42 0.80
CA HIS A 383 8.02 -15.21 0.90
C HIS A 383 8.54 -15.67 2.26
N ALA A 384 9.82 -15.91 2.39
CA ALA A 384 10.39 -16.30 3.67
C ALA A 384 10.44 -15.09 4.65
N TYR A 385 10.25 -15.35 5.96
CA TYR A 385 10.31 -14.30 6.98
C TYR A 385 11.72 -13.74 7.19
N LYS A 386 12.74 -14.36 6.61
CA LYS A 386 14.14 -13.93 6.62
C LYS A 386 14.85 -14.36 5.36
N VAL A 387 15.96 -13.73 5.03
CA VAL A 387 16.81 -14.12 3.91
C VAL A 387 17.44 -15.47 4.18
N LEU A 388 17.27 -16.38 3.23
CA LEU A 388 17.86 -17.72 3.23
C LEU A 388 18.57 -18.03 1.92
N SER A 389 18.19 -17.39 0.82
CA SER A 389 18.71 -17.67 -0.52
C SER A 389 19.87 -16.73 -0.86
N GLU A 390 20.86 -17.27 -1.55
CA GLU A 390 21.95 -16.49 -2.17
C GLU A 390 21.53 -15.85 -3.51
N LYS A 391 20.33 -16.16 -4.00
CA LYS A 391 19.80 -15.68 -5.29
C LYS A 391 18.44 -15.02 -5.11
N THR A 392 18.27 -13.90 -5.79
CA THR A 392 16.95 -13.27 -5.94
C THR A 392 16.22 -13.93 -7.10
N PHE A 393 15.00 -14.40 -6.86
CA PHE A 393 14.14 -14.99 -7.89
C PHE A 393 12.66 -14.86 -7.51
N VAL A 394 11.80 -14.96 -8.52
CA VAL A 394 10.36 -15.12 -8.36
C VAL A 394 9.92 -16.41 -9.06
N ALA A 395 9.29 -17.27 -8.32
CA ALA A 395 8.61 -18.42 -8.87
C ALA A 395 7.11 -18.11 -9.02
N VAL A 396 6.59 -18.33 -10.23
CA VAL A 396 5.18 -18.11 -10.54
C VAL A 396 4.49 -19.47 -10.61
N GLY A 397 3.55 -19.73 -9.70
CA GLY A 397 2.74 -20.94 -9.69
C GLY A 397 1.28 -20.64 -9.99
N ILE A 398 0.66 -21.38 -10.89
CA ILE A 398 -0.77 -21.29 -11.17
C ILE A 398 -1.47 -22.53 -10.65
N LEU A 399 -2.32 -22.38 -9.66
CA LEU A 399 -3.11 -23.47 -9.10
C LEU A 399 -4.13 -23.98 -10.13
N ASP A 400 -4.38 -25.27 -10.13
CA ASP A 400 -5.37 -25.86 -11.04
C ASP A 400 -6.78 -25.40 -10.68
N GLU A 401 -7.08 -25.30 -9.37
CA GLU A 401 -8.32 -24.76 -8.83
C GLU A 401 -8.00 -23.66 -7.81
N PRO A 402 -8.85 -22.63 -7.67
CA PRO A 402 -8.66 -21.61 -6.63
C PRO A 402 -8.87 -22.21 -5.24
N ILE A 403 -8.06 -21.79 -4.29
CA ILE A 403 -8.15 -22.21 -2.88
C ILE A 403 -8.35 -21.00 -1.97
N ARG A 404 -9.05 -21.19 -0.86
CA ARG A 404 -9.14 -20.18 0.19
C ARG A 404 -7.80 -20.02 0.89
N TRP A 405 -7.22 -18.80 0.83
CA TRP A 405 -5.92 -18.51 1.44
C TRP A 405 -6.10 -18.04 2.88
N VAL A 406 -6.39 -16.80 3.10
CA VAL A 406 -6.84 -16.19 4.36
C VAL A 406 -8.13 -15.42 4.09
N GLU A 407 -8.03 -14.28 3.42
CA GLU A 407 -9.15 -13.39 3.08
C GLU A 407 -9.66 -13.61 1.64
N ASN A 408 -8.80 -14.02 0.73
CA ASN A 408 -9.11 -14.16 -0.68
C ASN A 408 -9.06 -15.62 -1.16
N ASP A 409 -9.78 -15.89 -2.25
CA ASP A 409 -9.57 -17.09 -3.04
C ASP A 409 -8.38 -16.84 -3.97
N VAL A 410 -7.35 -17.69 -3.89
CA VAL A 410 -6.07 -17.54 -4.59
C VAL A 410 -5.92 -18.63 -5.64
N GLN A 411 -5.44 -18.25 -6.83
CA GLN A 411 -5.11 -19.18 -7.91
C GLN A 411 -3.72 -18.90 -8.51
N VAL A 412 -3.11 -17.74 -8.25
CA VAL A 412 -1.74 -17.41 -8.66
C VAL A 412 -0.87 -17.21 -7.43
N LEU A 413 0.25 -17.90 -7.39
CA LEU A 413 1.27 -17.79 -6.36
C LEU A 413 2.49 -17.08 -6.95
N LEU A 414 2.93 -16.02 -6.31
CA LEU A 414 4.16 -15.30 -6.63
C LEU A 414 5.12 -15.51 -5.46
N LEU A 415 5.84 -16.62 -5.46
CA LEU A 415 6.78 -16.95 -4.39
C LEU A 415 8.10 -16.22 -4.64
N ILE A 416 8.43 -15.31 -3.69
CA ILE A 416 9.60 -14.44 -3.81
C ILE A 416 10.69 -14.86 -2.85
N SER A 417 11.90 -14.81 -3.35
CA SER A 417 13.13 -14.92 -2.58
C SER A 417 14.05 -13.78 -2.97
N ILE A 418 14.50 -13.01 -1.99
CA ILE A 418 15.47 -11.92 -2.17
C ILE A 418 16.78 -12.37 -1.55
N ALA A 419 17.86 -12.26 -2.30
CA ALA A 419 19.21 -12.52 -1.79
C ALA A 419 19.66 -11.44 -0.82
N ASP A 420 20.70 -11.72 -0.03
CA ASP A 420 21.34 -10.69 0.76
C ASP A 420 22.16 -9.74 -0.13
N GLY A 421 22.27 -8.47 0.25
CA GLY A 421 23.02 -7.47 -0.50
C GLY A 421 22.21 -6.22 -0.88
N GLU A 422 22.83 -5.33 -1.65
CA GLU A 422 22.18 -4.12 -2.15
C GLU A 422 21.34 -4.42 -3.39
N HIS A 423 20.10 -3.97 -3.38
CA HIS A 423 19.14 -4.12 -4.46
C HIS A 423 18.53 -2.76 -4.85
N PRO A 424 19.27 -1.89 -5.57
CA PRO A 424 18.87 -0.50 -5.82
C PRO A 424 17.55 -0.38 -6.60
N GLU A 425 17.15 -1.42 -7.31
CA GLU A 425 15.91 -1.42 -8.11
C GLU A 425 14.76 -2.24 -7.51
N LEU A 426 14.96 -2.76 -6.29
CA LEU A 426 13.99 -3.67 -5.67
C LEU A 426 12.61 -3.01 -5.45
N GLN A 427 12.59 -1.74 -5.15
CA GLN A 427 11.34 -0.98 -5.03
C GLN A 427 10.57 -0.96 -6.38
N LYS A 428 11.26 -0.74 -7.51
CA LYS A 428 10.64 -0.78 -8.84
C LYS A 428 10.05 -2.15 -9.14
N PHE A 429 10.79 -3.21 -8.74
CA PHE A 429 10.31 -4.59 -8.85
C PHE A 429 9.00 -4.79 -8.07
N TYR A 430 8.95 -4.39 -6.78
CA TYR A 430 7.74 -4.53 -5.98
C TYR A 430 6.57 -3.71 -6.52
N LEU A 431 6.82 -2.52 -7.05
CA LEU A 431 5.78 -1.69 -7.68
C LEU A 431 5.22 -2.34 -8.96
N SER A 432 6.08 -2.96 -9.77
CA SER A 432 5.66 -3.70 -10.97
C SER A 432 4.76 -4.88 -10.62
N ILE A 433 5.17 -5.71 -9.67
CA ILE A 433 4.41 -6.89 -9.27
C ILE A 433 3.06 -6.52 -8.64
N THR A 434 3.04 -5.49 -7.78
CA THR A 434 1.79 -5.03 -7.17
C THR A 434 0.82 -4.41 -8.17
N SER A 435 1.32 -3.70 -9.18
CA SER A 435 0.50 -3.20 -10.30
C SER A 435 -0.17 -4.35 -11.08
N PHE A 436 0.55 -5.45 -11.32
CA PHE A 436 -0.02 -6.66 -11.93
C PHE A 436 -1.08 -7.31 -11.04
N MET A 437 -0.77 -7.50 -9.74
CA MET A 437 -1.67 -8.15 -8.79
C MET A 437 -3.00 -7.40 -8.61
N GLN A 438 -2.99 -6.08 -8.67
CA GLN A 438 -4.18 -5.23 -8.53
C GLN A 438 -5.11 -5.31 -9.76
N ASP A 439 -4.60 -5.68 -10.92
CA ASP A 439 -5.39 -5.80 -12.14
C ASP A 439 -5.97 -7.21 -12.29
N THR A 440 -7.13 -7.42 -11.69
CA THR A 440 -7.85 -8.71 -11.73
C THR A 440 -8.09 -9.23 -13.16
N ALA A 441 -8.20 -8.36 -14.16
CA ALA A 441 -8.39 -8.77 -15.55
C ALA A 441 -7.11 -9.41 -16.11
N ARG A 442 -5.94 -8.83 -15.83
CA ARG A 442 -4.64 -9.41 -16.19
C ARG A 442 -4.39 -10.73 -15.48
N VAL A 443 -4.69 -10.82 -14.18
CA VAL A 443 -4.55 -12.04 -13.40
C VAL A 443 -5.43 -13.16 -13.99
N LYS A 444 -6.71 -12.88 -14.29
CA LYS A 444 -7.60 -13.84 -14.95
C LYS A 444 -7.10 -14.26 -16.32
N SER A 445 -6.55 -13.34 -17.11
CA SER A 445 -5.95 -13.64 -18.40
C SER A 445 -4.74 -14.58 -18.27
N LEU A 446 -3.91 -14.39 -17.26
CA LEU A 446 -2.80 -15.31 -16.94
C LEU A 446 -3.32 -16.70 -16.58
N ILE A 447 -4.32 -16.80 -15.71
CA ILE A 447 -4.93 -18.06 -15.29
C ILE A 447 -5.48 -18.86 -16.50
N GLN A 448 -6.05 -18.17 -17.48
CA GLN A 448 -6.57 -18.79 -18.70
C GLN A 448 -5.48 -19.24 -19.66
N CYS A 449 -4.44 -18.44 -19.86
CA CYS A 449 -3.40 -18.70 -20.84
C CYS A 449 -2.26 -19.58 -20.32
N ARG A 450 -1.93 -19.47 -19.05
CA ARG A 450 -0.87 -20.26 -18.35
C ARG A 450 0.46 -20.31 -19.10
N ASP A 451 0.87 -19.17 -19.68
CA ASP A 451 2.02 -19.08 -20.60
C ASP A 451 3.01 -18.02 -20.13
N TYR A 452 4.29 -18.36 -20.02
CA TYR A 452 5.33 -17.45 -19.53
C TYR A 452 5.51 -16.19 -20.40
N PRO A 453 5.66 -16.29 -21.75
CA PRO A 453 5.72 -15.10 -22.58
C PRO A 453 4.51 -14.17 -22.44
N TRP A 454 3.31 -14.75 -22.20
CA TRP A 454 2.11 -13.99 -21.94
C TRP A 454 2.15 -13.29 -20.57
N PHE A 455 2.62 -13.99 -19.55
CA PHE A 455 2.84 -13.40 -18.22
C PHE A 455 3.76 -12.19 -18.26
N MET A 456 4.90 -12.28 -18.95
CA MET A 456 5.85 -11.17 -19.10
C MET A 456 5.20 -9.96 -19.80
N ARG A 457 4.38 -10.18 -20.81
CA ARG A 457 3.63 -9.10 -21.48
C ARG A 457 2.60 -8.45 -20.56
N LEU A 458 1.89 -9.25 -19.76
CA LEU A 458 0.94 -8.74 -18.77
C LEU A 458 1.64 -7.90 -17.69
N LEU A 459 2.84 -8.29 -17.24
CA LEU A 459 3.66 -7.49 -16.33
C LEU A 459 4.06 -6.14 -16.94
N CYS A 460 4.38 -6.11 -18.24
CA CYS A 460 4.72 -4.89 -18.97
C CYS A 460 3.49 -4.03 -19.35
N GLY A 461 2.29 -4.38 -18.89
CA GLY A 461 1.11 -3.53 -19.08
C GLY A 461 0.19 -3.91 -20.24
N GLU A 462 0.44 -4.98 -20.99
CA GLU A 462 -0.47 -5.43 -22.05
C GLU A 462 -1.78 -6.01 -21.48
N ASN A 463 -2.90 -5.75 -22.16
CA ASN A 463 -4.21 -6.26 -21.76
C ASN A 463 -4.55 -7.60 -22.41
N GLY A 464 -5.25 -8.46 -21.67
CA GLY A 464 -5.65 -9.81 -22.09
C GLY A 464 -6.63 -9.95 -23.26
N GLY A 465 -6.98 -8.87 -23.97
CA GLY A 465 -8.07 -8.85 -24.95
C GLY A 465 -7.69 -9.16 -26.41
N SER A 466 -6.42 -9.43 -26.74
CA SER A 466 -5.97 -9.32 -28.16
C SER A 466 -5.71 -10.63 -28.90
N ARG A 467 -5.97 -11.81 -28.32
CA ARG A 467 -5.65 -13.08 -29.02
C ARG A 467 -6.65 -13.51 -30.10
N GLU A 468 -7.92 -13.13 -30.01
CA GLU A 468 -8.91 -13.57 -31.01
C GLU A 468 -8.79 -12.93 -32.39
N ASN A 469 -8.18 -11.73 -32.50
CA ASN A 469 -8.10 -11.01 -33.78
C ASN A 469 -6.86 -11.29 -34.64
N ASN A 470 -5.77 -11.82 -34.06
CA ASN A 470 -4.54 -12.05 -34.85
C ASN A 470 -4.51 -13.42 -35.52
N THR A 471 -5.12 -14.46 -34.97
CA THR A 471 -5.18 -15.79 -35.60
C THR A 471 -6.15 -15.80 -36.78
N GLN A 472 -7.25 -15.03 -36.72
CA GLN A 472 -8.17 -14.90 -37.85
C GLN A 472 -7.60 -14.02 -38.97
N LYS A 473 -6.78 -13.00 -38.67
CA LYS A 473 -6.12 -12.18 -39.70
C LYS A 473 -4.97 -12.88 -40.42
N GLN A 474 -4.24 -13.76 -39.72
CA GLN A 474 -3.20 -14.58 -40.39
C GLN A 474 -3.83 -15.67 -41.27
N ASN A 475 -4.86 -16.37 -40.82
CA ASN A 475 -5.56 -17.37 -41.62
C ASN A 475 -6.29 -16.76 -42.84
N SER A 476 -6.83 -15.54 -42.71
CA SER A 476 -7.49 -14.88 -43.86
C SER A 476 -6.50 -14.30 -44.86
N LYS A 477 -5.24 -14.01 -44.47
CA LYS A 477 -4.20 -13.60 -45.46
C LYS A 477 -3.64 -14.80 -46.21
N THR A 478 -3.39 -15.92 -45.54
CA THR A 478 -2.89 -17.15 -46.17
C THR A 478 -3.92 -17.76 -47.11
N GLN A 479 -5.22 -17.65 -46.83
CA GLN A 479 -6.29 -18.15 -47.67
C GLN A 479 -6.51 -17.27 -48.94
N LYS A 480 -6.28 -15.95 -48.85
CA LYS A 480 -6.33 -15.04 -49.99
C LYS A 480 -5.13 -15.12 -50.92
N GLU A 481 -3.98 -15.54 -50.42
CA GLU A 481 -2.79 -15.78 -51.29
C GLU A 481 -2.87 -17.11 -52.03
N TYR A 482 -3.64 -18.10 -51.52
CA TYR A 482 -3.88 -19.39 -52.23
C TYR A 482 -5.00 -19.30 -53.30
N GLU A 483 -5.89 -18.30 -53.22
CA GLU A 483 -6.95 -18.11 -54.23
C GLU A 483 -6.54 -17.17 -55.40
N SER A 484 -5.31 -16.63 -55.34
CA SER A 484 -4.79 -15.72 -56.39
C SER A 484 -3.60 -16.31 -57.16
N LEU A 485 -3.34 -17.60 -57.04
CA LEU A 485 -2.46 -18.43 -57.88
C LEU A 485 -3.30 -19.45 -58.62
#